data_3d5f003c5e884202e638016259423fb4
#
_entry.id   3d5f003c5e884202e638016259423fb4
#
_cell.length_a   1.000
_cell.length_b   1.000
_cell.length_c   1.000
_cell.angle_alpha   90.00
_cell.angle_beta   90.00
_cell.angle_gamma   90.00
#
_symmetry.space_group_name_H-M   'P 1'
#
loop_
_entity.id
_entity.type
_entity.pdbx_description
1 polymer ?
#
loop_
_entity_poly.entity_id
_entity_poly.type
_entity_poly.pdbx_seq_one_letter_code
_entity_poly.pdbx_strand_id
1 'polypeptide(L)'
;MSIMYIVAGLLLLAFLIWSFARGDRQVEQVRLMELRAKLNSFMDLEKGWYAYDNPPIDPMVLANAGYLVDCMEMNGACGHWEIFPCPDGTIQFDLDHDNGKNKYWFIVNVEKDHYVLSTNSDNFIEGKESDPEVVFDWMLRAIPLVK
;
A
#
# COMPACT_ATOMS: atom_id res chain seq x y z
N MET A 1 33.48 37.16 8.21
CA MET A 1 33.33 35.89 8.95
C MET A 1 31.89 35.36 9.00
N SER A 2 30.89 36.22 9.11
CA SER A 2 29.48 35.78 9.25
C SER A 2 28.87 35.08 8.02
N ILE A 3 29.20 35.48 6.81
CA ILE A 3 28.65 34.90 5.56
C ILE A 3 29.10 33.45 5.37
N MET A 4 30.34 33.14 5.70
CA MET A 4 30.90 31.79 5.55
C MET A 4 30.22 30.76 6.48
N TYR A 5 29.89 31.18 7.71
CA TYR A 5 29.13 30.32 8.64
C TYR A 5 27.68 30.10 8.24
N ILE A 6 27.05 31.13 7.63
CA ILE A 6 25.68 31.02 7.10
C ILE A 6 25.66 30.01 5.94
N VAL A 7 26.60 30.11 4.99
CA VAL A 7 26.69 29.20 3.85
C VAL A 7 26.98 27.76 4.31
N ALA A 8 27.90 27.57 5.26
CA ALA A 8 28.20 26.25 5.81
C ALA A 8 26.97 25.65 6.52
N GLY A 9 26.22 26.45 7.28
CA GLY A 9 24.99 26.03 7.94
C GLY A 9 23.89 25.61 6.95
N LEU A 10 23.71 26.36 5.86
CA LEU A 10 22.74 26.02 4.81
C LEU A 10 23.12 24.74 4.06
N LEU A 11 24.40 24.52 3.77
CA LEU A 11 24.89 23.29 3.14
C LEU A 11 24.69 22.06 4.05
N LEU A 12 24.94 22.23 5.35
CA LEU A 12 24.73 21.16 6.32
C LEU A 12 23.24 20.80 6.46
N LEU A 13 22.38 21.81 6.50
CA LEU A 13 20.93 21.62 6.53
C LEU A 13 20.41 20.92 5.25
N ALA A 14 20.89 21.36 4.09
CA ALA A 14 20.56 20.73 2.82
C ALA A 14 21.01 19.28 2.74
N PHE A 15 22.21 18.98 3.27
CA PHE A 15 22.73 17.61 3.36
C PHE A 15 21.89 16.73 4.29
N LEU A 16 21.49 17.27 5.45
CA LEU A 16 20.62 16.54 6.39
C LEU A 16 19.27 16.24 5.77
N ILE A 17 18.62 17.24 5.15
CA ILE A 17 17.34 17.06 4.45
C ILE A 17 17.46 16.00 3.34
N TRP A 18 18.53 16.06 2.55
CA TRP A 18 18.79 15.09 1.49
C TRP A 18 19.01 13.67 2.03
N SER A 19 19.76 13.53 3.15
CA SER A 19 19.99 12.24 3.80
C SER A 19 18.72 11.62 4.35
N PHE A 20 17.85 12.42 4.98
CA PHE A 20 16.54 11.97 5.46
C PHE A 20 15.65 11.53 4.29
N ALA A 21 15.52 12.33 3.24
CA ALA A 21 14.73 11.99 2.07
C ALA A 21 15.22 10.72 1.35
N ARG A 22 16.54 10.46 1.39
CA ARG A 22 17.11 9.23 0.83
C ARG A 22 16.81 8.01 1.69
N GLY A 23 16.85 8.16 3.01
CA GLY A 23 16.48 7.09 3.95
C GLY A 23 15.02 6.65 3.79
N ASP A 24 14.10 7.60 3.70
CA ASP A 24 12.67 7.33 3.50
C ASP A 24 12.41 6.59 2.17
N ARG A 25 13.09 6.98 1.08
CA ARG A 25 12.96 6.29 -0.21
C ARG A 25 13.47 4.85 -0.16
N GLN A 26 14.54 4.57 0.56
CA GLN A 26 15.05 3.21 0.70
C GLN A 26 14.08 2.32 1.47
N VAL A 27 13.48 2.84 2.53
CA VAL A 27 12.46 2.12 3.32
C VAL A 27 11.24 1.79 2.44
N GLU A 28 10.74 2.76 1.67
CA GLU A 28 9.62 2.52 0.76
C GLU A 28 9.96 1.49 -0.33
N GLN A 29 11.17 1.51 -0.87
CA GLN A 29 11.59 0.50 -1.86
C GLN A 29 11.62 -0.91 -1.26
N VAL A 30 12.10 -1.08 -0.04
CA VAL A 30 12.09 -2.39 0.63
C VAL A 30 10.65 -2.88 0.84
N ARG A 31 9.75 -2.01 1.31
CA ARG A 31 8.33 -2.34 1.47
C ARG A 31 7.66 -2.75 0.15
N LEU A 32 7.95 -2.03 -0.93
CA LEU A 32 7.44 -2.36 -2.26
C LEU A 32 7.94 -3.74 -2.74
N MET A 33 9.21 -4.05 -2.51
CA MET A 33 9.76 -5.37 -2.84
C MET A 33 9.09 -6.49 -2.03
N GLU A 34 8.87 -6.27 -0.73
CA GLU A 34 8.18 -7.22 0.15
C GLU A 34 6.72 -7.41 -0.28
N LEU A 35 6.01 -6.33 -0.60
CA LEU A 35 4.64 -6.36 -1.09
C LEU A 35 4.53 -7.16 -2.39
N ARG A 36 5.43 -6.92 -3.35
CA ARG A 36 5.51 -7.66 -4.60
C ARG A 36 5.82 -9.14 -4.39
N ALA A 37 6.79 -9.45 -3.55
CA ALA A 37 7.15 -10.83 -3.23
C ALA A 37 5.98 -11.58 -2.59
N LYS A 38 5.25 -10.92 -1.71
CA LYS A 38 4.06 -11.49 -1.06
C LYS A 38 2.94 -11.75 -2.08
N LEU A 39 2.65 -10.79 -2.97
CA LEU A 39 1.68 -10.99 -4.04
C LEU A 39 2.06 -12.17 -4.94
N ASN A 40 3.33 -12.27 -5.34
CA ASN A 40 3.81 -13.35 -6.18
C ASN A 40 3.64 -14.72 -5.51
N SER A 41 3.79 -14.79 -4.19
CA SER A 41 3.58 -16.04 -3.43
C SER A 41 2.14 -16.55 -3.48
N PHE A 42 1.16 -15.69 -3.76
CA PHE A 42 -0.25 -16.09 -3.85
C PHE A 42 -0.56 -16.89 -5.12
N MET A 43 0.27 -16.79 -6.16
CA MET A 43 0.14 -17.59 -7.38
C MET A 43 0.34 -19.09 -7.13
N ASP A 44 1.08 -19.45 -6.08
CA ASP A 44 1.41 -20.83 -5.72
C ASP A 44 0.39 -21.44 -4.74
N LEU A 45 -0.64 -20.68 -4.34
CA LEU A 45 -1.68 -21.16 -3.44
C LEU A 45 -2.65 -22.07 -4.19
N GLU A 46 -2.60 -23.36 -3.89
CA GLU A 46 -3.48 -24.36 -4.47
C GLU A 46 -4.82 -24.44 -3.72
N LYS A 47 -5.79 -25.18 -4.31
CA LYS A 47 -7.05 -25.48 -3.65
C LYS A 47 -6.77 -26.10 -2.26
N GLY A 48 -7.47 -25.61 -1.24
CA GLY A 48 -7.33 -26.08 0.13
C GLY A 48 -6.13 -25.50 0.90
N TRP A 49 -5.51 -24.45 0.40
CA TRP A 49 -4.35 -23.81 1.03
C TRP A 49 -4.63 -23.27 2.45
N TYR A 50 -5.87 -22.91 2.74
CA TYR A 50 -6.31 -22.45 4.06
C TYR A 50 -7.20 -23.47 4.76
N ALA A 51 -8.19 -24.01 4.03
CA ALA A 51 -9.12 -25.03 4.51
C ALA A 51 -9.51 -25.95 3.36
N TYR A 52 -10.03 -27.13 3.63
CA TYR A 52 -10.27 -28.21 2.66
C TYR A 52 -11.02 -27.76 1.38
N ASP A 53 -11.97 -26.84 1.51
CA ASP A 53 -12.84 -26.45 0.40
C ASP A 53 -12.54 -25.06 -0.19
N ASN A 54 -11.52 -24.31 0.33
CA ASN A 54 -11.27 -23.00 -0.21
C ASN A 54 -10.63 -23.07 -1.61
N PRO A 55 -11.05 -22.17 -2.54
CA PRO A 55 -10.51 -22.10 -3.89
C PRO A 55 -9.07 -21.56 -3.89
N PRO A 56 -8.30 -21.83 -4.95
CA PRO A 56 -7.10 -21.05 -5.23
C PRO A 56 -7.48 -19.59 -5.51
N ILE A 57 -6.49 -18.69 -5.48
CA ILE A 57 -6.72 -17.30 -5.87
C ILE A 57 -7.02 -17.24 -7.37
N ASP A 58 -8.12 -16.56 -7.75
CA ASP A 58 -8.50 -16.41 -9.15
C ASP A 58 -7.42 -15.61 -9.91
N PRO A 59 -7.00 -16.05 -11.11
CA PRO A 59 -6.02 -15.32 -11.91
C PRO A 59 -6.39 -13.88 -12.24
N MET A 60 -7.68 -13.56 -12.38
CA MET A 60 -8.14 -12.19 -12.58
C MET A 60 -7.99 -11.35 -11.32
N VAL A 61 -8.22 -11.93 -10.15
CA VAL A 61 -7.96 -11.26 -8.86
C VAL A 61 -6.48 -10.97 -8.69
N LEU A 62 -5.60 -11.93 -9.03
CA LEU A 62 -4.15 -11.72 -9.04
C LEU A 62 -3.74 -10.58 -9.98
N ALA A 63 -4.31 -10.54 -11.19
CA ALA A 63 -4.03 -9.48 -12.16
C ALA A 63 -4.49 -8.11 -11.65
N ASN A 64 -5.68 -8.02 -11.06
CA ASN A 64 -6.23 -6.78 -10.52
C ASN A 64 -5.43 -6.28 -9.30
N ALA A 65 -5.00 -7.19 -8.41
CA ALA A 65 -4.12 -6.85 -7.30
C ALA A 65 -2.73 -6.42 -7.81
N GLY A 66 -2.21 -7.11 -8.82
CA GLY A 66 -0.95 -6.80 -9.49
C GLY A 66 -0.93 -5.39 -10.08
N TYR A 67 -2.04 -4.95 -10.68
CA TYR A 67 -2.18 -3.59 -11.19
C TYR A 67 -2.00 -2.54 -10.07
N LEU A 68 -2.62 -2.73 -8.91
CA LEU A 68 -2.47 -1.81 -7.78
C LEU A 68 -1.02 -1.78 -7.26
N VAL A 69 -0.36 -2.93 -7.19
CA VAL A 69 1.06 -3.00 -6.81
C VAL A 69 1.95 -2.32 -7.85
N ASP A 70 1.68 -2.50 -9.15
CA ASP A 70 2.38 -1.80 -10.24
C ASP A 70 2.26 -0.28 -10.09
N CYS A 71 1.06 0.23 -9.78
CA CYS A 71 0.83 1.63 -9.53
C CYS A 71 1.64 2.15 -8.32
N MET A 72 1.70 1.38 -7.23
CA MET A 72 2.51 1.73 -6.06
C MET A 72 4.00 1.79 -6.41
N GLU A 73 4.51 0.82 -7.18
CA GLU A 73 5.90 0.78 -7.65
C GLU A 73 6.22 1.99 -8.54
N MET A 74 5.33 2.35 -9.46
CA MET A 74 5.48 3.53 -10.33
C MET A 74 5.52 4.84 -9.54
N ASN A 75 4.75 4.94 -8.45
CA ASN A 75 4.77 6.10 -7.55
C ASN A 75 5.91 6.07 -6.53
N GLY A 76 6.60 4.93 -6.38
CA GLY A 76 7.68 4.76 -5.42
C GLY A 76 7.23 4.79 -3.95
N ALA A 77 5.95 4.53 -3.67
CA ALA A 77 5.40 4.55 -2.32
C ALA A 77 4.26 3.54 -2.15
N CYS A 78 4.31 2.78 -1.09
CA CYS A 78 3.21 1.91 -0.64
C CYS A 78 2.74 2.24 0.79
N GLY A 79 3.44 3.12 1.51
CA GLY A 79 3.14 3.40 2.91
C GLY A 79 3.19 2.12 3.74
N HIS A 80 2.17 1.91 4.56
CA HIS A 80 2.01 0.70 5.38
C HIS A 80 0.92 -0.25 4.85
N TRP A 81 0.55 -0.15 3.57
CA TRP A 81 -0.36 -1.11 2.96
C TRP A 81 0.21 -2.52 3.02
N GLU A 82 -0.60 -3.45 3.48
CA GLU A 82 -0.30 -4.89 3.52
C GLU A 82 -1.30 -5.64 2.65
N ILE A 83 -0.93 -6.83 2.18
CA ILE A 83 -1.81 -7.68 1.37
C ILE A 83 -1.98 -9.06 2.00
N PHE A 84 -3.18 -9.60 1.84
CA PHE A 84 -3.56 -10.90 2.36
C PHE A 84 -4.39 -11.67 1.34
N PRO A 85 -4.14 -12.98 1.18
CA PRO A 85 -5.06 -13.84 0.43
C PRO A 85 -6.26 -14.16 1.32
N CYS A 86 -7.45 -14.16 0.73
CA CYS A 86 -8.69 -14.49 1.44
C CYS A 86 -9.16 -15.91 1.09
N PRO A 87 -9.79 -16.62 2.04
CA PRO A 87 -10.23 -18.01 1.84
C PRO A 87 -11.24 -18.20 0.70
N ASP A 88 -11.92 -17.13 0.30
CA ASP A 88 -12.88 -17.12 -0.83
C ASP A 88 -12.22 -16.95 -2.21
N GLY A 89 -10.89 -16.86 -2.26
CA GLY A 89 -10.13 -16.68 -3.50
C GLY A 89 -9.92 -15.23 -3.91
N THR A 90 -10.29 -14.28 -3.06
CA THR A 90 -10.01 -12.85 -3.24
C THR A 90 -8.69 -12.43 -2.58
N ILE A 91 -8.27 -11.18 -2.79
CA ILE A 91 -7.11 -10.57 -2.16
C ILE A 91 -7.57 -9.30 -1.45
N GLN A 92 -7.07 -9.10 -0.24
CA GLN A 92 -7.36 -7.91 0.56
C GLN A 92 -6.10 -7.08 0.76
N PHE A 93 -6.21 -5.78 0.56
CA PHE A 93 -5.22 -4.78 0.97
C PHE A 93 -5.71 -4.10 2.24
N ASP A 94 -4.87 -4.06 3.25
CA ASP A 94 -5.16 -3.43 4.55
C ASP A 94 -4.18 -2.31 4.84
N LEU A 95 -4.72 -1.21 5.35
CA LEU A 95 -3.95 -0.13 5.93
C LEU A 95 -4.57 0.22 7.28
N ASP A 96 -3.83 -0.07 8.33
CA ASP A 96 -4.29 0.09 9.71
C ASP A 96 -3.40 1.08 10.45
N HIS A 97 -4.01 1.97 11.22
CA HIS A 97 -3.28 2.88 12.09
C HIS A 97 -4.01 3.05 13.43
N ASP A 98 -3.28 2.77 14.50
CA ASP A 98 -3.72 3.04 15.86
C ASP A 98 -2.65 3.86 16.58
N ASN A 99 -2.92 5.15 16.78
CA ASN A 99 -2.04 6.04 17.55
C ASN A 99 -2.55 6.27 19.00
N GLY A 100 -3.48 5.45 19.45
CA GLY A 100 -4.10 5.55 20.77
C GLY A 100 -5.17 6.64 20.90
N LYS A 101 -5.22 7.59 19.96
CA LYS A 101 -6.23 8.67 19.90
C LYS A 101 -7.20 8.50 18.74
N ASN A 102 -6.67 8.12 17.58
CA ASN A 102 -7.44 7.89 16.37
C ASN A 102 -7.05 6.54 15.79
N LYS A 103 -8.04 5.71 15.56
CA LYS A 103 -7.88 4.45 14.86
C LYS A 103 -8.56 4.56 13.51
N TYR A 104 -7.76 4.64 12.45
CA TYR A 104 -8.23 4.58 11.08
C TYR A 104 -7.88 3.22 10.48
N TRP A 105 -8.83 2.68 9.72
CA TRP A 105 -8.57 1.52 8.90
C TRP A 105 -9.14 1.73 7.50
N PHE A 106 -8.44 1.19 6.53
CA PHE A 106 -8.79 1.22 5.12
C PHE A 106 -8.59 -0.18 4.56
N ILE A 107 -9.59 -0.69 3.87
CA ILE A 107 -9.56 -2.00 3.26
C ILE A 107 -9.95 -1.88 1.80
N VAL A 108 -9.16 -2.51 0.92
CA VAL A 108 -9.50 -2.74 -0.48
C VAL A 108 -9.58 -4.24 -0.68
N ASN A 109 -10.79 -4.75 -0.88
CA ASN A 109 -10.99 -6.13 -1.27
C ASN A 109 -11.00 -6.24 -2.79
N VAL A 110 -10.10 -7.06 -3.34
CA VAL A 110 -9.92 -7.22 -4.79
C VAL A 110 -10.73 -8.41 -5.25
N GLU A 111 -11.75 -8.12 -6.02
CA GLU A 111 -12.65 -9.09 -6.65
C GLU A 111 -12.24 -9.33 -8.11
N LYS A 112 -12.93 -10.24 -8.77
CA LYS A 112 -12.66 -10.60 -10.16
C LYS A 112 -12.91 -9.46 -11.15
N ASP A 113 -13.96 -8.68 -10.95
CA ASP A 113 -14.46 -7.65 -11.86
C ASP A 113 -14.59 -6.26 -11.22
N HIS A 114 -14.31 -6.13 -9.93
CA HIS A 114 -14.39 -4.88 -9.20
C HIS A 114 -13.54 -4.91 -7.93
N TYR A 115 -13.50 -3.79 -7.23
CA TYR A 115 -12.90 -3.62 -5.93
C TYR A 115 -13.96 -3.18 -4.94
N VAL A 116 -13.84 -3.57 -3.68
CA VAL A 116 -14.71 -3.10 -2.59
C VAL A 116 -13.88 -2.28 -1.63
N LEU A 117 -14.26 -1.01 -1.47
CA LEU A 117 -13.58 -0.04 -0.61
C LEU A 117 -14.33 0.09 0.70
N SER A 118 -13.64 -0.07 1.82
CA SER A 118 -14.19 0.04 3.18
C SER A 118 -13.25 0.82 4.08
N THR A 119 -13.81 1.66 4.95
CA THR A 119 -13.05 2.48 5.90
C THR A 119 -13.96 2.97 7.03
N ASN A 120 -13.36 3.37 8.16
CA ASN A 120 -14.07 4.11 9.21
C ASN A 120 -13.86 5.64 9.12
N SER A 121 -13.25 6.14 8.05
CA SER A 121 -13.04 7.56 7.83
C SER A 121 -14.19 8.18 7.03
N ASP A 122 -14.89 9.15 7.61
CA ASP A 122 -16.03 9.84 6.98
C ASP A 122 -15.65 10.67 5.73
N ASN A 123 -14.35 10.90 5.52
CA ASN A 123 -13.85 11.68 4.39
C ASN A 123 -13.60 10.84 3.13
N PHE A 124 -13.90 9.55 3.17
CA PHE A 124 -13.66 8.62 2.07
C PHE A 124 -14.97 7.99 1.60
N ILE A 125 -15.10 7.81 0.29
CA ILE A 125 -16.22 7.09 -0.31
C ILE A 125 -15.98 5.58 -0.15
N GLU A 126 -16.97 4.89 0.39
CA GLU A 126 -17.02 3.44 0.46
C GLU A 126 -17.87 2.85 -0.67
N GLY A 127 -17.66 1.59 -0.99
CA GLY A 127 -18.49 0.84 -1.92
C GLY A 127 -17.69 0.13 -3.01
N LYS A 128 -18.42 -0.24 -4.07
CA LYS A 128 -17.85 -0.93 -5.23
C LYS A 128 -17.25 0.07 -6.21
N GLU A 129 -16.06 -0.23 -6.72
CA GLU A 129 -15.37 0.52 -7.75
C GLU A 129 -14.76 -0.43 -8.78
N SER A 130 -15.00 -0.17 -10.06
CA SER A 130 -14.44 -0.99 -11.15
C SER A 130 -13.20 -0.36 -11.80
N ASP A 131 -12.98 0.94 -11.60
CA ASP A 131 -11.81 1.65 -12.13
C ASP A 131 -10.62 1.54 -11.17
N PRO A 132 -9.56 0.80 -11.53
CA PRO A 132 -8.41 0.63 -10.66
C PRO A 132 -7.63 1.93 -10.40
N GLU A 133 -7.72 2.92 -11.27
CA GLU A 133 -7.08 4.23 -11.07
C GLU A 133 -7.77 5.01 -9.94
N VAL A 134 -9.10 4.94 -9.87
CA VAL A 134 -9.89 5.52 -8.79
C VAL A 134 -9.56 4.85 -7.46
N VAL A 135 -9.44 3.52 -7.45
CA VAL A 135 -9.04 2.73 -6.27
C VAL A 135 -7.63 3.14 -5.82
N PHE A 136 -6.70 3.22 -6.75
CA PHE A 136 -5.32 3.59 -6.42
C PHE A 136 -5.22 5.02 -5.86
N ASP A 137 -5.93 5.99 -6.44
CA ASP A 137 -6.01 7.36 -5.90
C ASP A 137 -6.58 7.37 -4.46
N TRP A 138 -7.61 6.58 -4.21
CA TRP A 138 -8.17 6.36 -2.88
C TRP A 138 -7.12 5.80 -1.90
N MET A 139 -6.35 4.80 -2.33
CA MET A 139 -5.27 4.22 -1.52
C MET A 139 -4.15 5.22 -1.22
N LEU A 140 -3.75 6.03 -2.20
CA LEU A 140 -2.73 7.08 -2.01
C LEU A 140 -3.17 8.14 -0.99
N ARG A 141 -4.43 8.56 -1.03
CA ARG A 141 -4.96 9.55 -0.10
C ARG A 141 -5.06 9.03 1.33
N ALA A 142 -5.16 7.71 1.52
CA ALA A 142 -5.19 7.07 2.83
C ALA A 142 -3.80 7.08 3.51
N ILE A 143 -2.70 7.00 2.76
CA ILE A 143 -1.34 6.88 3.29
C ILE A 143 -0.98 7.99 4.31
N PRO A 144 -1.22 9.29 4.05
CA PRO A 144 -0.88 10.36 5.00
C PRO A 144 -1.63 10.29 6.32
N LEU A 145 -2.81 9.65 6.36
CA LEU A 145 -3.64 9.55 7.56
C LEU A 145 -3.11 8.52 8.57
N VAL A 146 -2.15 7.71 8.14
CA VAL A 146 -1.60 6.55 8.86
C VAL A 146 -0.14 6.80 9.28
N LYS A 147 0.28 8.06 9.30
CA LYS A 147 1.63 8.46 9.77
C LYS A 147 1.65 8.81 11.25
#